data_479006876806648f6e14fc55971bb3db
#
_entry.id   479006876806648f6e14fc55971bb3db
#
_cell.length_a   1.000
_cell.length_b   1.000
_cell.length_c   1.000
_cell.angle_alpha   90.00
_cell.angle_beta   90.00
_cell.angle_gamma   90.00
#
_symmetry.space_group_name_H-M   'P 1'
#
loop_
_entity.id
_entity.type
_entity.pdbx_description
1 polymer ?
#
loop_
_entity_poly.entity_id
_entity_poly.type
_entity_poly.pdbx_seq_one_letter_code
_entity_poly.pdbx_strand_id
1 'polypeptide(L)'
;MPARFGIFAFIFAAVSNAPVAAASCESLASIGLPNTTVTLAQVVAAGEFTPPPESARDLGAPVDWKKLPAFCRVAATIKPVPDSNIRIEVWLPMRGTAPTWNGEFEADGNGGWTGTINYKYLGAALGRGFVAAMTDTGHAGGSASFALGHPEKLIDFGYRAVHEMTVKSKAIIATFYGQSPKRAIWNGCSAGGREGLKEAQMYPEDYDGIVAGDPIADFVGRSLGGVWMAQAVHRDEASLLTTEKYSLLHKAVLDTCDAIDGVKDGVIENPTLCHFDPATIECKSGDSSRCLTTPEVEAAKKIYAGVVDSKTNKVVFPGLALGSELGWGTQAGERPFGAATDYFKYVVYQNADWDYKTLNFAQDIALAEKADHGIINATNPDLKAFFQRGGKILQYHGWSDQQMAAETSPKYYESVRNNVADTKLVERSYRLFMVPGMRHCGGGEGADTFDKVGAMEEWVKSGHAPEQIVASRVEGGKVVRTHPLCPYPQTAAYNGTGSTDDASNFTCKDGSTVSSSAVRSRTN
;
A
#
# COMPACT_ATOMS: atom_id res chain seq x y z
N MET A 1 -7.97 79.92 -7.53
CA MET A 1 -8.84 78.85 -6.93
C MET A 1 -7.92 77.75 -6.41
N PRO A 2 -7.80 77.54 -5.12
CA PRO A 2 -6.91 76.53 -4.59
C PRO A 2 -7.65 75.16 -4.49
N ALA A 3 -6.97 74.12 -5.00
CA ALA A 3 -7.42 72.74 -4.93
C ALA A 3 -7.28 72.17 -3.51
N ARG A 4 -8.37 71.60 -2.95
CA ARG A 4 -8.39 70.91 -1.67
C ARG A 4 -8.01 69.46 -1.91
N PHE A 5 -6.90 68.99 -1.33
CA PHE A 5 -6.52 67.59 -1.22
C PHE A 5 -7.24 67.00 0.01
N GLY A 6 -8.13 66.04 -0.22
CA GLY A 6 -8.74 65.25 0.84
C GLY A 6 -7.82 64.07 1.22
N ILE A 7 -7.40 64.02 2.48
CA ILE A 7 -6.66 62.92 3.06
C ILE A 7 -7.67 61.82 3.43
N PHE A 8 -7.65 60.68 2.72
CA PHE A 8 -8.36 59.46 3.14
C PHE A 8 -7.49 58.70 4.13
N ALA A 9 -7.93 58.66 5.39
CA ALA A 9 -7.33 57.80 6.41
C ALA A 9 -7.86 56.38 6.23
N PHE A 10 -6.99 55.45 5.83
CA PHE A 10 -7.30 54.00 5.89
C PHE A 10 -7.20 53.51 7.34
N ILE A 11 -8.35 53.17 7.92
CA ILE A 11 -8.40 52.49 9.21
C ILE A 11 -8.07 51.01 8.96
N PHE A 12 -6.86 50.58 9.31
CA PHE A 12 -6.49 49.17 9.41
C PHE A 12 -7.20 48.61 10.65
N ALA A 13 -8.27 47.84 10.46
CA ALA A 13 -8.82 47.00 11.51
C ALA A 13 -7.81 45.87 11.79
N ALA A 14 -7.16 45.94 12.95
CA ALA A 14 -6.34 44.86 13.44
C ALA A 14 -7.27 43.69 13.81
N VAL A 15 -7.27 42.62 13.01
CA VAL A 15 -7.91 41.37 13.36
C VAL A 15 -7.10 40.76 14.51
N SER A 16 -7.62 40.91 15.74
CA SER A 16 -7.04 40.25 16.91
C SER A 16 -7.28 38.74 16.77
N ASN A 17 -6.26 37.96 16.44
CA ASN A 17 -6.25 36.52 16.60
C ASN A 17 -6.23 36.19 18.11
N ALA A 18 -7.38 36.21 18.75
CA ALA A 18 -7.52 35.63 20.08
C ALA A 18 -7.26 34.12 19.94
N PRO A 19 -6.41 33.49 20.79
CA PRO A 19 -6.23 32.05 20.76
C PRO A 19 -7.59 31.37 20.97
N VAL A 20 -8.01 30.54 20.05
CA VAL A 20 -9.22 29.73 20.19
C VAL A 20 -9.01 28.86 21.42
N ALA A 21 -9.86 29.01 22.43
CA ALA A 21 -9.80 28.18 23.64
C ALA A 21 -9.96 26.72 23.23
N ALA A 22 -9.03 25.89 23.66
CA ALA A 22 -9.04 24.47 23.35
C ALA A 22 -10.31 23.78 23.90
N ALA A 23 -10.98 23.01 23.06
CA ALA A 23 -12.20 22.30 23.40
C ALA A 23 -11.95 21.12 24.37
N SER A 24 -12.94 20.76 25.19
CA SER A 24 -12.94 19.46 25.90
C SER A 24 -13.26 18.33 24.92
N CYS A 25 -12.89 17.09 25.28
CA CYS A 25 -13.19 15.92 24.44
C CYS A 25 -14.71 15.81 24.18
N GLU A 26 -15.51 15.92 25.22
CA GLU A 26 -16.96 15.75 25.15
C GLU A 26 -17.62 16.85 24.31
N SER A 27 -17.06 18.06 24.31
CA SER A 27 -17.59 19.17 23.50
C SER A 27 -17.45 18.95 22.00
N LEU A 28 -16.57 18.04 21.55
CA LEU A 28 -16.46 17.63 20.17
C LEU A 28 -17.72 16.91 19.65
N ALA A 29 -18.56 16.39 20.54
CA ALA A 29 -19.86 15.79 20.16
C ALA A 29 -20.78 16.78 19.41
N SER A 30 -20.59 18.07 19.63
CA SER A 30 -21.39 19.16 19.01
C SER A 30 -20.60 19.97 17.97
N ILE A 31 -19.44 19.51 17.53
CA ILE A 31 -18.67 20.20 16.50
C ILE A 31 -19.45 20.24 15.17
N GLY A 32 -19.61 21.42 14.60
CA GLY A 32 -20.30 21.62 13.31
C GLY A 32 -19.38 21.27 12.13
N LEU A 33 -19.43 20.05 11.62
CA LEU A 33 -18.71 19.61 10.43
C LEU A 33 -19.68 19.33 9.27
N PRO A 34 -19.40 19.79 8.04
CA PRO A 34 -20.27 19.55 6.88
C PRO A 34 -20.51 18.04 6.66
N ASN A 35 -21.77 17.66 6.42
CA ASN A 35 -22.20 16.28 6.11
C ASN A 35 -21.79 15.24 7.17
N THR A 36 -21.52 15.65 8.41
CA THR A 36 -20.92 14.81 9.43
C THR A 36 -21.75 14.81 10.70
N THR A 37 -21.97 13.62 11.25
CA THR A 37 -22.57 13.44 12.57
C THR A 37 -21.54 12.78 13.48
N VAL A 38 -21.11 13.46 14.54
CA VAL A 38 -20.27 12.83 15.57
C VAL A 38 -21.15 11.88 16.38
N THR A 39 -20.78 10.62 16.41
CA THR A 39 -21.52 9.54 17.09
C THR A 39 -20.92 9.20 18.45
N LEU A 40 -19.66 9.58 18.69
CA LEU A 40 -18.94 9.39 19.94
C LEU A 40 -17.91 10.49 20.11
N ALA A 41 -17.81 11.05 21.30
CA ALA A 41 -16.69 11.88 21.75
C ALA A 41 -16.52 11.65 23.26
N GLN A 42 -15.50 10.87 23.64
CA GLN A 42 -15.29 10.50 25.04
C GLN A 42 -13.81 10.33 25.37
N VAL A 43 -13.43 10.62 26.60
CA VAL A 43 -12.09 10.33 27.12
C VAL A 43 -12.01 8.83 27.43
N VAL A 44 -10.92 8.20 26.93
CA VAL A 44 -10.50 6.86 27.32
C VAL A 44 -9.29 7.01 28.23
N ALA A 45 -9.36 6.47 29.45
CA ALA A 45 -8.25 6.55 30.41
C ALA A 45 -7.05 5.70 29.94
N ALA A 46 -5.85 6.02 30.43
CA ALA A 46 -4.64 5.30 30.06
C ALA A 46 -4.78 3.79 30.35
N GLY A 47 -4.50 2.96 29.35
CA GLY A 47 -4.56 1.51 29.44
C GLY A 47 -5.96 0.90 29.54
N GLU A 48 -7.03 1.70 29.42
CA GLU A 48 -8.42 1.22 29.58
C GLU A 48 -9.14 0.91 28.25
N PHE A 49 -8.48 1.13 27.11
CA PHE A 49 -9.07 0.76 25.82
C PHE A 49 -9.11 -0.76 25.67
N THR A 50 -10.31 -1.26 25.31
CA THR A 50 -10.50 -2.66 24.92
C THR A 50 -11.01 -2.68 23.48
N PRO A 51 -10.24 -3.24 22.53
CA PRO A 51 -10.66 -3.35 21.15
C PRO A 51 -11.88 -4.29 21.04
N PRO A 52 -12.78 -4.05 20.08
CA PRO A 52 -13.89 -4.96 19.81
C PRO A 52 -13.38 -6.38 19.44
N PRO A 53 -14.11 -7.46 19.76
CA PRO A 53 -13.68 -8.84 19.49
C PRO A 53 -13.35 -9.13 18.03
N GLU A 54 -14.07 -8.51 17.09
CA GLU A 54 -13.83 -8.61 15.64
C GLU A 54 -12.47 -8.08 15.21
N SER A 55 -11.89 -7.14 15.95
CA SER A 55 -10.58 -6.57 15.67
C SER A 55 -9.40 -7.52 15.96
N ALA A 56 -9.66 -8.68 16.53
CA ALA A 56 -8.61 -9.70 16.73
C ALA A 56 -7.95 -10.13 15.40
N ARG A 57 -8.68 -9.99 14.29
CA ARG A 57 -8.20 -10.29 12.92
C ARG A 57 -7.54 -9.10 12.22
N ASP A 58 -7.49 -7.92 12.86
CA ASP A 58 -6.87 -6.74 12.29
C ASP A 58 -5.40 -7.02 11.93
N LEU A 59 -4.98 -6.47 10.80
CA LEU A 59 -3.59 -6.52 10.35
C LEU A 59 -2.72 -5.61 11.23
N GLY A 60 -1.41 -5.83 11.17
CA GLY A 60 -0.44 -5.01 11.89
C GLY A 60 0.17 -5.71 13.10
N ALA A 61 1.21 -5.10 13.63
CA ALA A 61 1.91 -5.59 14.81
C ALA A 61 0.99 -5.60 16.05
N PRO A 62 1.21 -6.51 17.01
CA PRO A 62 0.49 -6.48 18.27
C PRO A 62 0.70 -5.17 19.02
N VAL A 63 -0.39 -4.61 19.58
CA VAL A 63 -0.37 -3.40 20.40
C VAL A 63 -0.54 -3.79 21.87
N ASP A 64 0.31 -3.27 22.73
CA ASP A 64 0.14 -3.38 24.19
C ASP A 64 -0.85 -2.30 24.65
N TRP A 65 -2.14 -2.64 24.63
CA TRP A 65 -3.25 -1.74 24.96
C TRP A 65 -3.11 -1.12 26.36
N LYS A 66 -2.47 -1.83 27.29
CA LYS A 66 -2.25 -1.35 28.65
C LYS A 66 -1.21 -0.22 28.76
N LYS A 67 -0.38 -0.05 27.73
CA LYS A 67 0.60 1.03 27.65
C LYS A 67 0.13 2.25 26.89
N LEU A 68 -1.06 2.22 26.30
CA LEU A 68 -1.58 3.39 25.59
C LEU A 68 -1.83 4.56 26.56
N PRO A 69 -1.53 5.80 26.13
CA PRO A 69 -1.85 7.00 26.92
C PRO A 69 -3.37 7.18 27.02
N ALA A 70 -3.81 8.06 27.90
CA ALA A 70 -5.19 8.55 27.84
C ALA A 70 -5.41 9.35 26.54
N PHE A 71 -6.55 9.17 25.91
CA PHE A 71 -6.87 9.83 24.65
C PHE A 71 -8.36 10.20 24.55
N CYS A 72 -8.65 11.21 23.75
CA CYS A 72 -10.00 11.51 23.32
C CYS A 72 -10.33 10.66 22.09
N ARG A 73 -11.31 9.77 22.21
CA ARG A 73 -11.85 8.96 21.12
C ARG A 73 -13.01 9.67 20.48
N VAL A 74 -12.92 9.98 19.20
CA VAL A 74 -14.00 10.59 18.42
C VAL A 74 -14.37 9.62 17.30
N ALA A 75 -15.66 9.26 17.21
CA ALA A 75 -16.20 8.53 16.07
C ALA A 75 -17.26 9.38 15.37
N ALA A 76 -17.29 9.32 14.05
CA ALA A 76 -18.26 10.07 13.27
C ALA A 76 -18.72 9.30 12.02
N THR A 77 -19.90 9.67 11.52
CA THR A 77 -20.43 9.22 10.23
C THR A 77 -20.53 10.41 9.28
N ILE A 78 -19.99 10.25 8.07
CA ILE A 78 -19.97 11.28 7.03
C ILE A 78 -20.85 10.81 5.86
N LYS A 79 -21.73 11.68 5.39
CA LYS A 79 -22.68 11.42 4.29
C LYS A 79 -22.64 12.56 3.27
N PRO A 80 -21.58 12.62 2.43
CA PRO A 80 -21.46 13.67 1.41
C PRO A 80 -22.55 13.59 0.34
N VAL A 81 -23.06 12.38 0.07
CA VAL A 81 -24.21 12.12 -0.80
C VAL A 81 -25.18 11.14 -0.12
N PRO A 82 -26.44 11.00 -0.59
CA PRO A 82 -27.46 10.17 0.07
C PRO A 82 -27.06 8.70 0.27
N ASP A 83 -26.30 8.11 -0.69
CA ASP A 83 -25.86 6.70 -0.64
C ASP A 83 -24.60 6.48 0.20
N SER A 84 -23.88 7.54 0.56
CA SER A 84 -22.67 7.46 1.38
C SER A 84 -22.98 7.15 2.84
N ASN A 85 -22.12 6.34 3.46
CA ASN A 85 -22.16 6.05 4.89
C ASN A 85 -20.75 5.77 5.40
N ILE A 86 -19.90 6.79 5.36
CA ILE A 86 -18.48 6.71 5.70
C ILE A 86 -18.34 6.86 7.22
N ARG A 87 -17.78 5.85 7.88
CA ARG A 87 -17.42 5.93 9.30
C ARG A 87 -15.94 6.24 9.45
N ILE A 88 -15.64 7.07 10.43
CA ILE A 88 -14.28 7.42 10.82
C ILE A 88 -14.09 7.31 12.32
N GLU A 89 -12.87 7.01 12.74
CA GLU A 89 -12.41 7.23 14.11
C GLU A 89 -11.17 8.10 14.14
N VAL A 90 -11.12 9.01 15.12
CA VAL A 90 -9.97 9.91 15.37
C VAL A 90 -9.61 9.82 16.85
N TRP A 91 -8.36 9.44 17.13
CA TRP A 91 -7.83 9.30 18.48
C TRP A 91 -6.82 10.39 18.78
N LEU A 92 -7.10 11.23 19.78
CA LEU A 92 -6.29 12.40 20.09
C LEU A 92 -5.62 12.21 21.47
N PRO A 93 -4.27 12.15 21.58
CA PRO A 93 -3.57 12.11 22.87
C PRO A 93 -4.07 13.21 23.82
N MET A 94 -4.39 12.86 25.07
CA MET A 94 -4.81 13.86 26.06
C MET A 94 -3.64 14.75 26.45
N ARG A 95 -3.93 16.03 26.72
CA ARG A 95 -2.91 16.96 27.21
C ARG A 95 -2.42 16.54 28.60
N GLY A 96 -1.12 16.65 28.82
CA GLY A 96 -0.49 16.33 30.12
C GLY A 96 -0.31 14.83 30.37
N THR A 97 -0.58 13.97 29.41
CA THR A 97 -0.28 12.52 29.46
C THR A 97 0.93 12.19 28.58
N ALA A 98 1.68 11.14 28.93
CA ALA A 98 2.80 10.67 28.12
C ALA A 98 2.40 9.39 27.34
N PRO A 99 2.73 9.30 26.02
CA PRO A 99 3.29 10.35 25.20
C PRO A 99 2.29 11.50 24.97
N THR A 100 2.80 12.73 24.99
CA THR A 100 2.01 13.91 24.62
C THR A 100 1.87 13.97 23.10
N TRP A 101 0.86 14.71 22.61
CA TRP A 101 0.76 14.97 21.18
C TRP A 101 2.07 15.58 20.63
N ASN A 102 2.66 14.91 19.62
CA ASN A 102 3.91 15.35 19.00
C ASN A 102 3.70 16.51 17.99
N GLY A 103 2.47 16.96 17.80
CA GLY A 103 2.09 18.01 16.84
C GLY A 103 1.78 17.47 15.44
N GLU A 104 1.72 16.17 15.26
CA GLU A 104 1.56 15.52 13.96
C GLU A 104 0.29 14.66 13.91
N PHE A 105 -0.16 14.39 12.68
CA PHE A 105 -1.32 13.57 12.36
C PHE A 105 -0.88 12.40 11.49
N GLU A 106 -1.26 11.19 11.87
CA GLU A 106 -1.09 9.98 11.06
C GLU A 106 -2.46 9.40 10.73
N ALA A 107 -2.68 9.09 9.46
CA ALA A 107 -3.83 8.30 9.04
C ALA A 107 -3.35 7.01 8.36
N ASP A 108 -4.08 5.93 8.61
CA ASP A 108 -3.73 4.61 8.14
C ASP A 108 -4.75 4.07 7.14
N GLY A 109 -4.24 3.31 6.17
CA GLY A 109 -5.01 2.76 5.06
C GLY A 109 -5.59 1.38 5.32
N ASN A 110 -6.45 0.96 4.40
CA ASN A 110 -7.16 -0.32 4.43
C ASN A 110 -6.46 -1.42 3.60
N GLY A 111 -7.05 -2.62 3.54
CA GLY A 111 -6.55 -3.77 2.78
C GLY A 111 -7.62 -4.39 1.88
N GLY A 112 -7.29 -4.72 0.64
CA GLY A 112 -8.20 -5.36 -0.30
C GLY A 112 -9.50 -4.58 -0.50
N TRP A 113 -10.64 -5.24 -0.31
CA TRP A 113 -11.98 -4.64 -0.27
C TRP A 113 -12.48 -4.43 1.17
N THR A 114 -11.58 -4.26 2.13
CA THR A 114 -11.95 -4.21 3.54
C THR A 114 -12.54 -2.86 3.92
N GLY A 115 -13.76 -2.88 4.45
CA GLY A 115 -14.43 -1.75 5.07
C GLY A 115 -14.40 -1.88 6.58
N THR A 116 -13.25 -1.62 7.21
CA THR A 116 -13.07 -1.70 8.67
C THR A 116 -12.11 -0.63 9.18
N ILE A 117 -12.31 -0.23 10.43
CA ILE A 117 -11.36 0.60 11.17
C ILE A 117 -10.44 -0.34 11.93
N ASN A 118 -9.15 -0.32 11.61
CA ASN A 118 -8.15 -1.18 12.22
C ASN A 118 -7.60 -0.53 13.49
N TYR A 119 -7.98 -1.05 14.63
CA TYR A 119 -7.60 -0.50 15.94
C TYR A 119 -6.11 -0.66 16.25
N LYS A 120 -5.42 -1.67 15.70
CA LYS A 120 -3.98 -1.84 15.91
C LYS A 120 -3.18 -0.69 15.29
N TYR A 121 -3.57 -0.20 14.12
CA TYR A 121 -2.92 0.94 13.48
C TYR A 121 -3.17 2.22 14.30
N LEU A 122 -4.43 2.48 14.68
CA LEU A 122 -4.75 3.61 15.57
C LEU A 122 -3.95 3.57 16.88
N GLY A 123 -3.84 2.39 17.51
CA GLY A 123 -3.08 2.21 18.75
C GLY A 123 -1.57 2.40 18.54
N ALA A 124 -1.01 1.92 17.44
CA ALA A 124 0.41 2.07 17.11
C ALA A 124 0.79 3.55 16.89
N ALA A 125 -0.01 4.29 16.13
CA ALA A 125 0.19 5.72 15.89
C ALA A 125 0.02 6.54 17.19
N LEU A 126 -1.05 6.27 17.95
CA LEU A 126 -1.28 6.92 19.26
C LEU A 126 -0.12 6.68 20.23
N GLY A 127 0.42 5.44 20.28
CA GLY A 127 1.55 5.07 21.12
C GLY A 127 2.84 5.84 20.82
N ARG A 128 2.97 6.39 19.60
CA ARG A 128 4.06 7.29 19.16
C ARG A 128 3.75 8.77 19.37
N GLY A 129 2.57 9.11 19.90
CA GLY A 129 2.15 10.48 20.18
C GLY A 129 1.49 11.19 19.00
N PHE A 130 1.16 10.50 17.92
CA PHE A 130 0.37 11.07 16.83
C PHE A 130 -1.10 11.19 17.22
N VAL A 131 -1.82 12.14 16.61
CA VAL A 131 -3.24 11.95 16.41
C VAL A 131 -3.40 10.91 15.33
N ALA A 132 -4.20 9.87 15.59
CA ALA A 132 -4.43 8.76 14.67
C ALA A 132 -5.83 8.80 14.08
N ALA A 133 -6.00 8.48 12.79
CA ALA A 133 -7.32 8.34 12.19
C ALA A 133 -7.39 7.19 11.17
N MET A 134 -8.58 6.60 11.08
CA MET A 134 -8.94 5.61 10.07
C MET A 134 -10.39 5.74 9.63
N THR A 135 -10.70 5.23 8.43
CA THR A 135 -12.05 5.14 7.87
C THR A 135 -12.39 3.71 7.48
N ASP A 136 -13.70 3.39 7.47
CA ASP A 136 -14.21 2.14 6.90
C ASP A 136 -14.44 2.21 5.37
N THR A 137 -13.98 3.28 4.73
CA THR A 137 -14.18 3.52 3.29
C THR A 137 -15.64 3.50 2.80
N GLY A 138 -16.60 3.69 3.71
CA GLY A 138 -18.03 3.83 3.39
C GLY A 138 -18.83 2.52 3.33
N HIS A 139 -18.25 1.40 3.77
CA HIS A 139 -18.94 0.10 3.79
C HIS A 139 -18.48 -0.77 4.97
N ALA A 140 -18.99 -1.99 5.06
CA ALA A 140 -18.56 -2.97 6.05
C ALA A 140 -18.24 -4.30 5.37
N GLY A 141 -17.26 -5.03 5.93
CA GLY A 141 -16.83 -6.34 5.45
C GLY A 141 -15.64 -6.29 4.50
N GLY A 142 -15.35 -7.42 3.83
CA GLY A 142 -14.14 -7.61 3.00
C GLY A 142 -14.43 -8.01 1.56
N SER A 143 -15.63 -7.71 1.03
CA SER A 143 -16.06 -8.01 -0.33
C SER A 143 -16.49 -6.75 -1.05
N ALA A 144 -16.30 -6.72 -2.37
CA ALA A 144 -16.80 -5.63 -3.23
C ALA A 144 -18.32 -5.64 -3.43
N SER A 145 -19.06 -6.55 -2.78
CA SER A 145 -20.52 -6.64 -2.90
C SER A 145 -21.26 -5.34 -2.55
N PHE A 146 -20.64 -4.46 -1.78
CA PHE A 146 -21.16 -3.12 -1.47
C PHE A 146 -21.33 -2.24 -2.71
N ALA A 147 -20.58 -2.50 -3.79
CA ALA A 147 -20.61 -1.71 -5.02
C ALA A 147 -21.75 -2.10 -5.98
N LEU A 148 -22.40 -3.28 -5.75
CA LEU A 148 -23.46 -3.78 -6.61
C LEU A 148 -24.69 -2.86 -6.57
N GLY A 149 -24.93 -2.13 -7.66
CA GLY A 149 -26.00 -1.13 -7.73
C GLY A 149 -25.73 0.18 -6.97
N HIS A 150 -24.53 0.36 -6.42
CA HIS A 150 -24.15 1.50 -5.58
C HIS A 150 -22.87 2.22 -6.07
N PRO A 151 -22.91 2.93 -7.21
CA PRO A 151 -21.73 3.57 -7.79
C PRO A 151 -21.09 4.61 -6.86
N GLU A 152 -21.89 5.30 -6.04
CA GLU A 152 -21.37 6.28 -5.08
C GLU A 152 -20.54 5.65 -3.96
N LYS A 153 -20.86 4.43 -3.53
CA LYS A 153 -20.04 3.69 -2.57
C LYS A 153 -18.71 3.24 -3.16
N LEU A 154 -18.69 2.96 -4.47
CA LEU A 154 -17.43 2.68 -5.16
C LEU A 154 -16.53 3.92 -5.18
N ILE A 155 -17.10 5.12 -5.34
CA ILE A 155 -16.41 6.41 -5.23
C ILE A 155 -15.90 6.63 -3.79
N ASP A 156 -16.72 6.32 -2.78
CA ASP A 156 -16.29 6.38 -1.37
C ASP A 156 -15.06 5.50 -1.15
N PHE A 157 -15.11 4.24 -1.55
CA PHE A 157 -14.00 3.29 -1.47
C PHE A 157 -12.79 3.74 -2.30
N GLY A 158 -13.02 4.30 -3.48
CA GLY A 158 -11.96 4.67 -4.42
C GLY A 158 -11.05 5.78 -3.89
N TYR A 159 -11.64 6.83 -3.29
CA TYR A 159 -10.90 8.02 -2.84
C TYR A 159 -11.65 8.92 -1.85
N ARG A 160 -13.00 9.07 -1.97
CA ARG A 160 -13.73 10.11 -1.24
C ARG A 160 -13.68 9.92 0.28
N ALA A 161 -13.74 8.67 0.75
CA ALA A 161 -13.75 8.39 2.18
C ALA A 161 -12.45 8.79 2.88
N VAL A 162 -11.30 8.56 2.25
CA VAL A 162 -9.99 8.95 2.79
C VAL A 162 -9.86 10.47 2.86
N HIS A 163 -10.19 11.16 1.79
CA HIS A 163 -10.19 12.63 1.76
C HIS A 163 -11.12 13.23 2.81
N GLU A 164 -12.37 12.78 2.88
CA GLU A 164 -13.34 13.26 3.87
C GLU A 164 -12.88 13.00 5.31
N MET A 165 -12.36 11.81 5.59
CA MET A 165 -11.74 11.50 6.88
C MET A 165 -10.62 12.49 7.21
N THR A 166 -9.72 12.74 6.27
CA THR A 166 -8.55 13.61 6.46
C THR A 166 -8.96 15.04 6.79
N VAL A 167 -9.87 15.61 6.00
CA VAL A 167 -10.37 16.99 6.20
C VAL A 167 -11.08 17.12 7.55
N LYS A 168 -11.94 16.14 7.92
CA LYS A 168 -12.65 16.17 9.19
C LYS A 168 -11.71 15.97 10.38
N SER A 169 -10.72 15.06 10.26
CA SER A 169 -9.72 14.85 11.30
C SER A 169 -8.90 16.10 11.56
N LYS A 170 -8.43 16.79 10.52
CA LYS A 170 -7.69 18.07 10.67
C LYS A 170 -8.55 19.15 11.37
N ALA A 171 -9.85 19.22 11.07
CA ALA A 171 -10.76 20.16 11.75
C ALA A 171 -11.00 19.79 13.23
N ILE A 172 -11.15 18.50 13.55
CA ILE A 172 -11.26 17.99 14.92
C ILE A 172 -9.99 18.31 15.71
N ILE A 173 -8.79 18.06 15.12
CA ILE A 173 -7.49 18.38 15.72
C ILE A 173 -7.39 19.87 16.04
N ALA A 174 -7.69 20.71 15.06
CA ALA A 174 -7.63 22.17 15.24
C ALA A 174 -8.56 22.66 16.35
N THR A 175 -9.77 22.10 16.44
CA THR A 175 -10.73 22.43 17.50
C THR A 175 -10.26 21.94 18.86
N PHE A 176 -9.77 20.71 18.97
CA PHE A 176 -9.35 20.12 20.25
C PHE A 176 -8.09 20.77 20.80
N TYR A 177 -7.05 20.97 19.97
CA TYR A 177 -5.79 21.55 20.43
C TYR A 177 -5.70 23.08 20.28
N GLY A 178 -6.64 23.73 19.58
CA GLY A 178 -6.56 25.16 19.25
C GLY A 178 -5.51 25.47 18.15
N GLN A 179 -5.01 24.45 17.48
CA GLN A 179 -4.03 24.57 16.38
C GLN A 179 -4.12 23.35 15.44
N SER A 180 -3.85 23.56 14.16
CA SER A 180 -3.75 22.50 13.16
C SER A 180 -2.52 21.61 13.39
N PRO A 181 -2.51 20.37 12.87
CA PRO A 181 -1.30 19.56 12.90
C PRO A 181 -0.19 20.24 12.08
N LYS A 182 1.04 20.14 12.56
CA LYS A 182 2.22 20.69 11.87
C LYS A 182 2.53 19.91 10.60
N ARG A 183 2.24 18.61 10.62
CA ARG A 183 2.43 17.67 9.51
C ARG A 183 1.36 16.60 9.56
N ALA A 184 1.04 16.09 8.36
CA ALA A 184 0.16 14.96 8.17
C ALA A 184 0.89 13.86 7.40
N ILE A 185 0.89 12.65 7.93
CA ILE A 185 1.53 11.47 7.34
C ILE A 185 0.45 10.43 7.04
N TRP A 186 0.47 9.89 5.84
CA TRP A 186 -0.26 8.70 5.46
C TRP A 186 0.62 7.46 5.59
N ASN A 187 0.08 6.39 6.15
CA ASN A 187 0.74 5.09 6.23
C ASN A 187 -0.22 4.00 5.75
N GLY A 188 0.13 3.31 4.67
CA GLY A 188 -0.72 2.26 4.13
C GLY A 188 0.04 1.24 3.32
N CYS A 189 -0.42 -0.01 3.39
CA CYS A 189 0.09 -1.11 2.58
C CYS A 189 -1.04 -1.71 1.75
N SER A 190 -0.75 -2.30 0.58
CA SER A 190 -1.76 -2.94 -0.26
C SER A 190 -2.76 -1.92 -0.83
N ALA A 191 -4.06 -2.09 -0.56
CA ALA A 191 -5.06 -1.07 -0.87
C ALA A 191 -4.75 0.25 -0.17
N GLY A 192 -4.22 0.23 1.06
CA GLY A 192 -3.77 1.43 1.78
C GLY A 192 -2.60 2.15 1.09
N GLY A 193 -1.69 1.41 0.47
CA GLY A 193 -0.65 1.99 -0.38
C GLY A 193 -1.24 2.66 -1.62
N ARG A 194 -2.26 2.06 -2.27
CA ARG A 194 -3.03 2.65 -3.36
C ARG A 194 -3.76 3.93 -2.91
N GLU A 195 -4.40 3.89 -1.74
CA GLU A 195 -5.10 5.04 -1.17
C GLU A 195 -4.15 6.22 -1.01
N GLY A 196 -2.96 6.02 -0.44
CA GLY A 196 -1.95 7.07 -0.32
C GLY A 196 -1.50 7.64 -1.67
N LEU A 197 -1.25 6.80 -2.68
CA LEU A 197 -0.92 7.28 -4.02
C LEU A 197 -2.09 8.05 -4.66
N LYS A 198 -3.33 7.64 -4.40
CA LYS A 198 -4.54 8.33 -4.89
C LYS A 198 -4.69 9.70 -4.24
N GLU A 199 -4.39 9.83 -2.93
CA GLU A 199 -4.35 11.11 -2.22
C GLU A 199 -3.32 12.06 -2.85
N ALA A 200 -2.09 11.59 -3.11
CA ALA A 200 -1.08 12.41 -3.78
C ALA A 200 -1.52 12.92 -5.16
N GLN A 201 -2.30 12.12 -5.89
CA GLN A 201 -2.79 12.42 -7.23
C GLN A 201 -3.98 13.40 -7.24
N MET A 202 -4.91 13.25 -6.31
CA MET A 202 -6.18 13.98 -6.31
C MET A 202 -6.26 15.10 -5.29
N TYR A 203 -5.62 14.93 -4.13
CA TYR A 203 -5.70 15.83 -2.98
C TYR A 203 -4.30 16.17 -2.44
N PRO A 204 -3.46 16.81 -3.25
CA PRO A 204 -2.05 17.04 -2.89
C PRO A 204 -1.85 17.79 -1.57
N GLU A 205 -2.88 18.49 -1.06
CA GLU A 205 -2.82 19.25 0.20
C GLU A 205 -3.07 18.40 1.46
N ASP A 206 -3.48 17.13 1.30
CA ASP A 206 -3.95 16.35 2.44
C ASP A 206 -2.80 15.82 3.29
N TYR A 207 -1.69 15.42 2.69
CA TYR A 207 -0.56 14.84 3.40
C TYR A 207 0.77 15.47 3.00
N ASP A 208 1.70 15.57 3.95
CA ASP A 208 3.06 16.03 3.72
C ASP A 208 4.00 14.86 3.40
N GLY A 209 3.69 13.68 3.93
CA GLY A 209 4.41 12.43 3.69
C GLY A 209 3.46 11.26 3.47
N ILE A 210 3.78 10.41 2.50
CA ILE A 210 3.00 9.21 2.18
C ILE A 210 3.92 7.99 2.19
N VAL A 211 3.66 7.06 3.10
CA VAL A 211 4.22 5.71 3.08
C VAL A 211 3.27 4.81 2.31
N ALA A 212 3.71 4.31 1.15
CA ALA A 212 2.93 3.45 0.26
C ALA A 212 3.62 2.09 0.11
N GLY A 213 3.19 1.10 0.90
CA GLY A 213 3.72 -0.26 0.83
C GLY A 213 2.95 -1.13 -0.14
N ASP A 214 3.67 -1.96 -0.92
CA ASP A 214 3.11 -2.96 -1.84
C ASP A 214 1.81 -2.47 -2.52
N PRO A 215 1.79 -1.23 -3.10
CA PRO A 215 0.56 -0.56 -3.47
C PRO A 215 -0.14 -1.28 -4.62
N ILE A 216 -1.44 -1.55 -4.45
CA ILE A 216 -2.29 -2.03 -5.55
C ILE A 216 -2.66 -0.83 -6.45
N ALA A 217 -1.65 -0.12 -6.97
CA ALA A 217 -1.88 1.09 -7.77
C ALA A 217 -2.71 0.79 -9.02
N ASP A 218 -2.42 -0.32 -9.71
CA ASP A 218 -3.23 -0.85 -10.81
C ASP A 218 -4.16 -1.97 -10.29
N PHE A 219 -5.26 -1.58 -9.69
CA PHE A 219 -6.24 -2.50 -9.11
C PHE A 219 -6.94 -3.35 -10.18
N VAL A 220 -7.21 -2.76 -11.34
CA VAL A 220 -7.81 -3.45 -12.49
C VAL A 220 -6.86 -4.52 -13.02
N GLY A 221 -5.61 -4.15 -13.30
CA GLY A 221 -4.58 -5.07 -13.78
C GLY A 221 -4.33 -6.21 -12.80
N ARG A 222 -4.27 -5.91 -11.49
CA ARG A 222 -4.15 -6.94 -10.45
C ARG A 222 -5.35 -7.90 -10.44
N SER A 223 -6.57 -7.40 -10.64
CA SER A 223 -7.77 -8.25 -10.69
C SER A 223 -7.77 -9.13 -11.93
N LEU A 224 -7.35 -8.60 -13.09
CA LEU A 224 -7.10 -9.39 -14.29
C LEU A 224 -6.04 -10.49 -14.03
N GLY A 225 -4.93 -10.15 -13.36
CA GLY A 225 -3.87 -11.09 -13.00
C GLY A 225 -4.36 -12.23 -12.12
N GLY A 226 -5.18 -11.93 -11.11
CA GLY A 226 -5.76 -12.95 -10.23
C GLY A 226 -6.68 -13.93 -10.96
N VAL A 227 -7.52 -13.44 -11.89
CA VAL A 227 -8.36 -14.33 -12.72
C VAL A 227 -7.52 -15.10 -13.74
N TRP A 228 -6.47 -14.49 -14.32
CA TRP A 228 -5.53 -15.16 -15.20
C TRP A 228 -4.86 -16.36 -14.53
N MET A 229 -4.34 -16.18 -13.31
CA MET A 229 -3.72 -17.24 -12.53
C MET A 229 -4.75 -18.33 -12.16
N ALA A 230 -5.95 -17.94 -11.73
CA ALA A 230 -7.02 -18.89 -11.43
C ALA A 230 -7.38 -19.74 -12.65
N GLN A 231 -7.54 -19.14 -13.84
CA GLN A 231 -7.80 -19.88 -15.07
C GLN A 231 -6.63 -20.77 -15.49
N ALA A 232 -5.37 -20.37 -15.19
CA ALA A 232 -4.19 -21.18 -15.51
C ALA A 232 -4.16 -22.47 -14.69
N VAL A 233 -4.40 -22.38 -13.38
CA VAL A 233 -4.32 -23.56 -12.47
C VAL A 233 -5.61 -24.38 -12.41
N HIS A 234 -6.76 -23.79 -12.78
CA HIS A 234 -8.05 -24.48 -12.79
C HIS A 234 -8.52 -24.85 -14.22
N ARG A 235 -7.61 -24.84 -15.20
CA ARG A 235 -7.91 -25.28 -16.57
C ARG A 235 -8.41 -26.70 -16.58
N ASP A 236 -7.76 -27.57 -15.84
CA ASP A 236 -8.09 -28.97 -15.58
C ASP A 236 -7.45 -29.37 -14.23
N GLU A 237 -7.84 -30.54 -13.70
CA GLU A 237 -7.33 -31.04 -12.42
C GLU A 237 -5.81 -31.24 -12.42
N ALA A 238 -5.22 -31.61 -13.58
CA ALA A 238 -3.79 -31.84 -13.73
C ALA A 238 -2.95 -30.54 -13.74
N SER A 239 -3.58 -29.37 -13.91
CA SER A 239 -2.93 -28.07 -13.91
C SER A 239 -2.82 -27.43 -12.51
N LEU A 240 -3.47 -28.02 -11.50
CA LEU A 240 -3.45 -27.47 -10.13
C LEU A 240 -2.08 -27.74 -9.48
N LEU A 241 -1.41 -26.66 -9.09
CA LEU A 241 -0.15 -26.71 -8.35
C LEU A 241 -0.43 -26.85 -6.84
N THR A 242 0.19 -27.85 -6.20
CA THR A 242 0.10 -28.03 -4.75
C THR A 242 1.18 -27.26 -4.00
N THR A 243 1.07 -27.19 -2.67
CA THR A 243 2.10 -26.54 -1.81
C THR A 243 3.48 -27.17 -1.99
N GLU A 244 3.54 -28.51 -2.18
CA GLU A 244 4.79 -29.22 -2.44
C GLU A 244 5.40 -28.80 -3.79
N LYS A 245 4.57 -28.54 -4.80
CA LYS A 245 5.02 -28.07 -6.12
C LYS A 245 5.52 -26.62 -6.06
N TYR A 246 4.89 -25.76 -5.27
CA TYR A 246 5.41 -24.42 -5.00
C TYR A 246 6.79 -24.48 -4.34
N SER A 247 6.99 -25.35 -3.35
CA SER A 247 8.27 -25.54 -2.68
C SER A 247 9.34 -26.08 -3.63
N LEU A 248 8.97 -27.00 -4.53
CA LEU A 248 9.85 -27.53 -5.55
C LEU A 248 10.30 -26.46 -6.56
N LEU A 249 9.36 -25.65 -7.05
CA LEU A 249 9.63 -24.51 -7.92
C LEU A 249 10.56 -23.51 -7.24
N HIS A 250 10.23 -23.10 -6.03
CA HIS A 250 11.01 -22.13 -5.26
C HIS A 250 12.45 -22.59 -5.06
N LYS A 251 12.63 -23.85 -4.68
CA LYS A 251 13.97 -24.42 -4.55
C LYS A 251 14.75 -24.35 -5.87
N ALA A 252 14.13 -24.71 -7.00
CA ALA A 252 14.78 -24.69 -8.30
C ALA A 252 15.14 -23.26 -8.75
N VAL A 253 14.28 -22.29 -8.42
CA VAL A 253 14.53 -20.86 -8.64
C VAL A 253 15.72 -20.39 -7.81
N LEU A 254 15.78 -20.72 -6.52
CA LEU A 254 16.92 -20.38 -5.64
C LEU A 254 18.21 -21.06 -6.12
N ASP A 255 18.16 -22.35 -6.46
CA ASP A 255 19.33 -23.08 -6.98
C ASP A 255 19.93 -22.40 -8.24
N THR A 256 19.08 -21.68 -9.00
CA THR A 256 19.48 -20.98 -10.23
C THR A 256 19.94 -19.55 -9.97
N CYS A 257 19.32 -18.84 -9.03
CA CYS A 257 19.37 -17.38 -9.00
C CYS A 257 19.89 -16.76 -7.69
N ASP A 258 19.89 -17.50 -6.58
CA ASP A 258 20.28 -17.00 -5.26
C ASP A 258 21.70 -16.38 -5.25
N ALA A 259 22.64 -16.97 -5.99
CA ALA A 259 24.02 -16.50 -6.01
C ALA A 259 24.32 -15.41 -7.06
N ILE A 260 23.33 -14.84 -7.76
CA ILE A 260 23.57 -13.85 -8.83
C ILE A 260 24.16 -12.54 -8.29
N ASP A 261 23.79 -12.14 -7.08
CA ASP A 261 24.31 -10.96 -6.38
C ASP A 261 25.64 -11.21 -5.66
N GLY A 262 26.16 -12.45 -5.69
CA GLY A 262 27.38 -12.87 -5.02
C GLY A 262 27.17 -13.41 -3.60
N VAL A 263 25.94 -13.50 -3.12
CA VAL A 263 25.56 -14.07 -1.83
C VAL A 263 24.67 -15.29 -2.07
N LYS A 264 24.79 -16.31 -1.24
CA LYS A 264 23.90 -17.47 -1.25
C LYS A 264 23.24 -17.61 0.12
N ASP A 265 22.13 -16.92 0.29
CA ASP A 265 21.49 -16.73 1.60
C ASP A 265 19.99 -17.07 1.61
N GLY A 266 19.48 -17.66 0.50
CA GLY A 266 18.09 -18.05 0.34
C GLY A 266 17.16 -16.89 -0.04
N VAL A 267 17.71 -15.77 -0.49
CA VAL A 267 16.97 -14.58 -0.93
C VAL A 267 17.51 -14.13 -2.29
N ILE A 268 16.62 -13.75 -3.18
CA ILE A 268 16.99 -13.16 -4.48
C ILE A 268 16.95 -11.65 -4.34
N GLU A 269 18.09 -10.98 -4.38
CA GLU A 269 18.22 -9.53 -4.23
C GLU A 269 17.45 -8.77 -5.33
N ASN A 270 17.61 -9.22 -6.59
CA ASN A 270 16.90 -8.63 -7.71
C ASN A 270 16.43 -9.72 -8.70
N PRO A 271 15.16 -10.15 -8.61
CA PRO A 271 14.63 -11.22 -9.46
C PRO A 271 14.55 -10.85 -10.95
N THR A 272 14.68 -9.58 -11.33
CA THR A 272 14.68 -9.18 -12.74
C THR A 272 15.94 -9.62 -13.48
N LEU A 273 16.99 -9.97 -12.75
CA LEU A 273 18.24 -10.53 -13.29
C LEU A 273 18.23 -12.06 -13.39
N CYS A 274 17.22 -12.68 -12.77
CA CYS A 274 17.07 -14.13 -12.74
C CYS A 274 16.39 -14.64 -14.02
N HIS A 275 16.94 -15.73 -14.58
CA HIS A 275 16.36 -16.42 -15.72
C HIS A 275 16.14 -17.89 -15.39
N PHE A 276 14.90 -18.26 -15.16
CA PHE A 276 14.51 -19.62 -14.86
C PHE A 276 13.34 -20.06 -15.75
N ASP A 277 13.42 -21.30 -16.28
CA ASP A 277 12.33 -21.93 -17.03
C ASP A 277 11.79 -23.13 -16.24
N PRO A 278 10.52 -23.15 -15.82
CA PRO A 278 9.91 -24.29 -15.14
C PRO A 278 10.05 -25.64 -15.86
N ALA A 279 10.25 -25.63 -17.19
CA ALA A 279 10.50 -26.85 -17.96
C ALA A 279 11.81 -27.56 -17.57
N THR A 280 12.75 -26.87 -16.93
CA THR A 280 14.02 -27.48 -16.44
C THR A 280 13.79 -28.54 -15.38
N ILE A 281 12.66 -28.49 -14.67
CA ILE A 281 12.26 -29.45 -13.66
C ILE A 281 11.02 -30.26 -14.10
N GLU A 282 10.75 -30.35 -15.41
CA GLU A 282 9.68 -31.18 -15.95
C GLU A 282 9.99 -32.67 -15.78
N CYS A 283 8.96 -33.46 -15.45
CA CYS A 283 9.06 -34.90 -15.28
C CYS A 283 9.44 -35.60 -16.59
N LYS A 284 10.54 -36.36 -16.60
CA LYS A 284 10.98 -37.16 -17.77
C LYS A 284 10.30 -38.52 -17.82
N SER A 285 9.97 -39.12 -16.68
CA SER A 285 9.22 -40.38 -16.52
C SER A 285 8.97 -40.65 -15.04
N GLY A 286 7.94 -41.45 -14.72
CA GLY A 286 7.73 -42.05 -13.40
C GLY A 286 7.09 -41.14 -12.36
N ASP A 287 7.64 -41.12 -11.14
CA ASP A 287 7.09 -40.42 -9.99
C ASP A 287 7.13 -38.89 -10.15
N SER A 288 5.94 -38.26 -10.11
CA SER A 288 5.80 -36.82 -10.22
C SER A 288 6.07 -36.06 -8.90
N SER A 289 6.42 -36.72 -7.82
CA SER A 289 6.60 -36.06 -6.49
C SER A 289 7.75 -35.05 -6.47
N ARG A 290 8.77 -35.22 -7.34
CA ARG A 290 10.00 -34.39 -7.39
C ARG A 290 10.20 -33.63 -8.69
N CYS A 291 9.18 -33.52 -9.51
CA CYS A 291 9.22 -32.81 -10.79
C CYS A 291 7.83 -32.21 -11.08
N LEU A 292 7.73 -31.37 -12.09
CA LEU A 292 6.45 -30.85 -12.57
C LEU A 292 5.96 -31.66 -13.76
N THR A 293 4.68 -31.97 -13.78
CA THR A 293 4.03 -32.51 -15.00
C THR A 293 3.94 -31.41 -16.06
N THR A 294 3.76 -31.78 -17.33
CA THR A 294 3.58 -30.80 -18.41
C THR A 294 2.46 -29.79 -18.13
N PRO A 295 1.25 -30.17 -17.64
CA PRO A 295 0.23 -29.22 -17.25
C PRO A 295 0.66 -28.24 -16.14
N GLU A 296 1.40 -28.71 -15.13
CA GLU A 296 1.93 -27.89 -14.04
C GLU A 296 3.00 -26.91 -14.54
N VAL A 297 3.86 -27.31 -15.47
CA VAL A 297 4.84 -26.44 -16.14
C VAL A 297 4.14 -25.31 -16.88
N GLU A 298 3.09 -25.62 -17.66
CA GLU A 298 2.32 -24.62 -18.40
C GLU A 298 1.59 -23.65 -17.47
N ALA A 299 1.06 -24.14 -16.34
CA ALA A 299 0.44 -23.28 -15.33
C ALA A 299 1.48 -22.33 -14.70
N ALA A 300 2.65 -22.83 -14.30
CA ALA A 300 3.72 -22.02 -13.74
C ALA A 300 4.24 -20.96 -14.74
N LYS A 301 4.42 -21.33 -16.00
CA LYS A 301 4.79 -20.38 -17.08
C LYS A 301 3.78 -19.25 -17.22
N LYS A 302 2.49 -19.54 -17.14
CA LYS A 302 1.43 -18.51 -17.20
C LYS A 302 1.45 -17.56 -15.99
N ILE A 303 1.75 -18.07 -14.80
CA ILE A 303 1.87 -17.24 -13.59
C ILE A 303 3.03 -16.26 -13.73
N TYR A 304 4.20 -16.72 -14.19
CA TYR A 304 5.36 -15.85 -14.43
C TYR A 304 5.18 -14.89 -15.61
N ALA A 305 4.46 -15.29 -16.65
CA ALA A 305 4.26 -14.43 -17.83
C ALA A 305 3.34 -13.24 -17.55
N GLY A 306 2.39 -13.39 -16.62
CA GLY A 306 1.34 -12.40 -16.39
C GLY A 306 0.28 -12.38 -17.47
N VAL A 307 -0.59 -11.37 -17.43
CA VAL A 307 -1.70 -11.21 -18.37
C VAL A 307 -1.17 -10.73 -19.73
N VAL A 308 -1.38 -11.54 -20.75
CA VAL A 308 -0.97 -11.23 -22.13
C VAL A 308 -2.21 -10.99 -22.98
N ASP A 309 -2.26 -9.84 -23.63
CA ASP A 309 -3.27 -9.59 -24.68
C ASP A 309 -2.95 -10.45 -25.91
N SER A 310 -3.82 -11.40 -26.20
CA SER A 310 -3.63 -12.35 -27.30
C SER A 310 -3.65 -11.72 -28.70
N LYS A 311 -4.19 -10.50 -28.85
CA LYS A 311 -4.24 -9.78 -30.14
C LYS A 311 -2.94 -9.05 -30.43
N THR A 312 -2.32 -8.47 -29.39
CA THR A 312 -1.14 -7.61 -29.51
C THR A 312 0.14 -8.30 -29.03
N ASN A 313 0.02 -9.44 -28.36
CA ASN A 313 1.08 -10.16 -27.66
C ASN A 313 1.84 -9.30 -26.64
N LYS A 314 1.18 -8.27 -26.10
CA LYS A 314 1.74 -7.39 -25.06
C LYS A 314 1.34 -7.86 -23.69
N VAL A 315 2.26 -7.73 -22.73
CA VAL A 315 1.97 -7.92 -21.32
C VAL A 315 1.14 -6.72 -20.84
N VAL A 316 -0.10 -6.98 -20.45
CA VAL A 316 -1.03 -5.98 -19.89
C VAL A 316 -0.77 -5.78 -18.41
N PHE A 317 -0.53 -6.88 -17.69
CA PHE A 317 -0.18 -6.86 -16.28
C PHE A 317 0.91 -7.89 -16.02
N PRO A 318 2.01 -7.54 -15.32
CA PRO A 318 3.13 -8.45 -15.11
C PRO A 318 2.75 -9.67 -14.27
N GLY A 319 3.52 -10.75 -14.45
CA GLY A 319 3.41 -11.94 -13.63
C GLY A 319 4.08 -11.79 -12.27
N LEU A 320 3.95 -12.81 -11.45
CA LEU A 320 4.63 -12.86 -10.16
C LEU A 320 6.14 -13.06 -10.36
N ALA A 321 6.93 -12.42 -9.51
CA ALA A 321 8.38 -12.49 -9.62
C ALA A 321 8.92 -13.87 -9.20
N LEU A 322 10.07 -14.25 -9.78
CA LEU A 322 10.86 -15.39 -9.34
C LEU A 322 11.29 -15.19 -7.87
N GLY A 323 11.10 -16.21 -7.03
CA GLY A 323 11.28 -16.15 -5.57
C GLY A 323 9.99 -15.93 -4.77
N SER A 324 8.82 -15.76 -5.44
CA SER A 324 7.52 -15.58 -4.80
C SER A 324 6.70 -16.86 -4.64
N GLU A 325 7.20 -17.99 -5.12
CA GLU A 325 6.44 -19.23 -5.34
C GLU A 325 5.79 -19.77 -4.06
N LEU A 326 6.44 -19.63 -2.90
CA LEU A 326 5.90 -20.11 -1.61
C LEU A 326 4.60 -19.40 -1.20
N GLY A 327 4.31 -18.24 -1.78
CA GLY A 327 3.10 -17.48 -1.55
C GLY A 327 1.97 -17.74 -2.55
N TRP A 328 2.21 -18.48 -3.64
CA TRP A 328 1.29 -18.60 -4.78
C TRP A 328 -0.08 -19.19 -4.42
N GLY A 329 -0.17 -20.01 -3.37
CA GLY A 329 -1.44 -20.54 -2.88
C GLY A 329 -2.49 -19.48 -2.57
N THR A 330 -2.10 -18.23 -2.38
CA THR A 330 -3.03 -17.10 -2.17
C THR A 330 -3.86 -16.80 -3.42
N GLN A 331 -3.26 -16.78 -4.61
CA GLN A 331 -3.92 -16.44 -5.86
C GLN A 331 -4.18 -17.64 -6.78
N ALA A 332 -3.29 -18.63 -6.73
CA ALA A 332 -3.30 -19.83 -7.57
C ALA A 332 -3.55 -21.12 -6.77
N GLY A 333 -4.21 -21.03 -5.62
CA GLY A 333 -4.63 -22.18 -4.80
C GLY A 333 -5.88 -22.86 -5.32
N GLU A 334 -6.48 -23.75 -4.52
CA GLU A 334 -7.69 -24.52 -4.86
C GLU A 334 -8.90 -23.66 -5.21
N ARG A 335 -8.94 -22.41 -4.76
CA ARG A 335 -10.01 -21.45 -5.03
C ARG A 335 -9.43 -20.19 -5.66
N PRO A 336 -10.19 -19.56 -6.58
CA PRO A 336 -9.78 -18.28 -7.14
C PRO A 336 -9.68 -17.23 -6.04
N PHE A 337 -8.77 -16.30 -6.20
CA PHE A 337 -8.60 -15.21 -5.25
C PHE A 337 -9.85 -14.32 -5.22
N GLY A 338 -10.59 -14.36 -4.11
CA GLY A 338 -11.87 -13.68 -3.96
C GLY A 338 -11.81 -12.20 -4.26
N ALA A 339 -10.76 -11.51 -3.82
CA ALA A 339 -10.64 -10.07 -4.07
C ALA A 339 -10.47 -9.71 -5.57
N ALA A 340 -9.95 -10.63 -6.39
CA ALA A 340 -9.86 -10.44 -7.84
C ALA A 340 -11.21 -10.72 -8.52
N THR A 341 -11.88 -11.81 -8.13
CA THR A 341 -13.18 -12.17 -8.72
C THR A 341 -14.28 -11.19 -8.33
N ASP A 342 -14.21 -10.58 -7.15
CA ASP A 342 -15.17 -9.59 -6.68
C ASP A 342 -15.20 -8.33 -7.55
N TYR A 343 -14.04 -7.89 -8.07
CA TYR A 343 -13.99 -6.79 -9.02
C TYR A 343 -14.87 -7.06 -10.24
N PHE A 344 -14.76 -8.25 -10.82
CA PHE A 344 -15.56 -8.63 -11.97
C PHE A 344 -17.04 -8.81 -11.63
N LYS A 345 -17.35 -9.50 -10.55
CA LYS A 345 -18.73 -9.72 -10.11
C LYS A 345 -19.49 -8.42 -9.87
N TYR A 346 -18.89 -7.53 -9.06
CA TYR A 346 -19.64 -6.43 -8.47
C TYR A 346 -19.34 -5.06 -9.10
N VAL A 347 -18.22 -4.92 -9.83
CA VAL A 347 -17.89 -3.67 -10.51
C VAL A 347 -18.07 -3.79 -12.01
N VAL A 348 -17.51 -4.83 -12.64
CA VAL A 348 -17.52 -4.95 -14.11
C VAL A 348 -18.87 -5.45 -14.64
N TYR A 349 -19.30 -6.63 -14.17
CA TYR A 349 -20.50 -7.29 -14.71
C TYR A 349 -21.78 -7.00 -13.91
N GLN A 350 -21.67 -6.42 -12.73
CA GLN A 350 -22.80 -6.18 -11.83
C GLN A 350 -23.68 -7.44 -11.65
N ASN A 351 -23.02 -8.59 -11.48
CA ASN A 351 -23.62 -9.92 -11.38
C ASN A 351 -22.90 -10.76 -10.33
N ALA A 352 -23.55 -11.02 -9.19
CA ALA A 352 -22.98 -11.81 -8.09
C ALA A 352 -22.68 -13.28 -8.47
N ASP A 353 -23.41 -13.81 -9.48
CA ASP A 353 -23.27 -15.20 -9.93
C ASP A 353 -22.26 -15.37 -11.08
N TRP A 354 -21.54 -14.28 -11.46
CA TRP A 354 -20.55 -14.35 -12.52
C TRP A 354 -19.45 -15.37 -12.21
N ASP A 355 -19.13 -16.20 -13.21
CA ASP A 355 -18.09 -17.24 -13.11
C ASP A 355 -16.79 -16.75 -13.76
N TYR A 356 -15.68 -16.72 -12.97
CA TYR A 356 -14.36 -16.31 -13.43
C TYR A 356 -13.83 -17.12 -14.61
N LYS A 357 -14.31 -18.36 -14.82
CA LYS A 357 -13.94 -19.21 -15.97
C LYS A 357 -14.44 -18.65 -17.30
N THR A 358 -15.44 -17.76 -17.26
CA THR A 358 -16.03 -17.15 -18.46
C THR A 358 -15.29 -15.90 -18.95
N LEU A 359 -14.32 -15.37 -18.15
CA LEU A 359 -13.55 -14.18 -18.56
C LEU A 359 -12.77 -14.46 -19.85
N ASN A 360 -12.97 -13.62 -20.84
CA ASN A 360 -12.27 -13.66 -22.12
C ASN A 360 -11.28 -12.49 -22.21
N PHE A 361 -9.99 -12.73 -21.94
CA PHE A 361 -8.97 -11.68 -21.94
C PHE A 361 -8.85 -10.92 -23.28
N ALA A 362 -9.20 -11.55 -24.42
CA ALA A 362 -9.17 -10.86 -25.70
C ALA A 362 -10.28 -9.78 -25.87
N GLN A 363 -11.32 -9.83 -25.05
CA GLN A 363 -12.50 -8.97 -25.15
C GLN A 363 -12.71 -8.12 -23.90
N ASP A 364 -12.44 -8.68 -22.70
CA ASP A 364 -12.90 -8.13 -21.44
C ASP A 364 -11.88 -7.21 -20.73
N ILE A 365 -10.60 -7.17 -21.19
CA ILE A 365 -9.61 -6.22 -20.65
C ILE A 365 -10.13 -4.79 -20.75
N ALA A 366 -10.54 -4.36 -21.95
CA ALA A 366 -11.04 -3.00 -22.15
C ALA A 366 -12.35 -2.72 -21.38
N LEU A 367 -13.19 -3.75 -21.18
CA LEU A 367 -14.40 -3.63 -20.35
C LEU A 367 -14.03 -3.40 -18.88
N ALA A 368 -13.06 -4.17 -18.36
CA ALA A 368 -12.58 -4.03 -17.00
C ALA A 368 -11.96 -2.65 -16.74
N GLU A 369 -11.11 -2.16 -17.64
CA GLU A 369 -10.52 -0.82 -17.56
C GLU A 369 -11.60 0.28 -17.60
N LYS A 370 -12.57 0.13 -18.49
CA LYS A 370 -13.67 1.09 -18.60
C LYS A 370 -14.54 1.12 -17.34
N ALA A 371 -14.79 -0.02 -16.70
CA ALA A 371 -15.64 -0.10 -15.51
C ALA A 371 -15.06 0.65 -14.30
N ASP A 372 -13.73 0.80 -14.21
CA ASP A 372 -13.09 1.59 -13.15
C ASP A 372 -13.36 3.09 -13.27
N HIS A 373 -13.53 3.63 -14.47
CA HIS A 373 -13.67 5.07 -14.71
C HIS A 373 -12.62 5.95 -14.01
N GLY A 374 -11.44 5.40 -13.67
CA GLY A 374 -10.40 6.07 -12.90
C GLY A 374 -10.74 6.24 -11.41
N ILE A 375 -11.74 5.55 -10.89
CA ILE A 375 -12.18 5.64 -9.49
C ILE A 375 -11.19 4.94 -8.58
N ILE A 376 -10.91 3.65 -8.83
CA ILE A 376 -10.08 2.83 -7.93
C ILE A 376 -8.60 2.96 -8.28
N ASN A 377 -8.23 2.82 -9.56
CA ASN A 377 -6.84 2.86 -10.00
C ASN A 377 -6.12 4.16 -9.56
N ALA A 378 -4.91 4.01 -9.07
CA ALA A 378 -4.00 5.09 -8.67
C ALA A 378 -2.74 5.10 -9.55
N THR A 379 -2.94 4.98 -10.86
CA THR A 379 -1.86 4.86 -11.86
C THR A 379 -1.49 6.18 -12.54
N ASN A 380 -2.13 7.30 -12.19
CA ASN A 380 -1.79 8.59 -12.75
C ASN A 380 -0.36 8.98 -12.33
N PRO A 381 0.60 9.18 -13.28
CA PRO A 381 1.97 9.53 -12.96
C PRO A 381 2.18 11.02 -12.67
N ASP A 382 1.15 11.86 -12.83
CA ASP A 382 1.27 13.29 -12.58
C ASP A 382 1.17 13.58 -11.08
N LEU A 383 2.32 13.60 -10.43
CA LEU A 383 2.50 13.96 -9.02
C LEU A 383 3.15 15.35 -8.84
N LYS A 384 3.20 16.13 -9.91
CA LYS A 384 3.91 17.41 -9.91
C LYS A 384 3.39 18.39 -8.85
N ALA A 385 2.07 18.51 -8.72
CA ALA A 385 1.45 19.38 -7.72
C ALA A 385 1.83 18.97 -6.29
N PHE A 386 1.79 17.67 -5.97
CA PHE A 386 2.17 17.13 -4.67
C PHE A 386 3.67 17.39 -4.37
N PHE A 387 4.55 17.14 -5.32
CA PHE A 387 5.99 17.35 -5.13
C PHE A 387 6.37 18.84 -5.05
N GLN A 388 5.73 19.70 -5.81
CA GLN A 388 6.01 21.16 -5.80
C GLN A 388 5.67 21.82 -4.47
N ARG A 389 4.64 21.32 -3.76
CA ARG A 389 4.32 21.81 -2.42
C ARG A 389 5.23 21.25 -1.31
N GLY A 390 6.14 20.34 -1.67
CA GLY A 390 7.07 19.71 -0.74
C GLY A 390 6.68 18.30 -0.27
N GLY A 391 5.60 17.73 -0.78
CA GLY A 391 5.13 16.38 -0.45
C GLY A 391 6.18 15.30 -0.73
N LYS A 392 6.19 14.24 0.10
CA LYS A 392 7.15 13.13 0.05
C LYS A 392 6.43 11.79 -0.10
N ILE A 393 6.96 10.90 -0.95
CA ILE A 393 6.49 9.51 -1.07
C ILE A 393 7.65 8.58 -0.74
N LEU A 394 7.47 7.74 0.27
CA LEU A 394 8.27 6.56 0.54
C LEU A 394 7.46 5.35 0.11
N GLN A 395 7.78 4.82 -1.04
CA GLN A 395 7.16 3.57 -1.52
C GLN A 395 8.11 2.42 -1.22
N TYR A 396 7.55 1.28 -0.79
CA TYR A 396 8.31 0.03 -0.70
C TYR A 396 7.50 -1.10 -1.32
N HIS A 397 8.20 -2.15 -1.79
CA HIS A 397 7.54 -3.33 -2.37
C HIS A 397 8.40 -4.57 -2.19
N GLY A 398 7.80 -5.64 -1.66
CA GLY A 398 8.47 -6.94 -1.53
C GLY A 398 8.67 -7.61 -2.87
N TRP A 399 9.90 -8.02 -3.20
CA TRP A 399 10.16 -8.75 -4.44
C TRP A 399 9.42 -10.11 -4.49
N SER A 400 9.15 -10.73 -3.33
CA SER A 400 8.42 -12.01 -3.24
C SER A 400 6.91 -11.81 -3.03
N ASP A 401 6.36 -10.63 -3.36
CA ASP A 401 4.93 -10.35 -3.24
C ASP A 401 4.10 -11.29 -4.13
N GLN A 402 3.25 -12.09 -3.48
CA GLN A 402 2.39 -13.08 -4.12
C GLN A 402 0.98 -12.54 -4.44
N GLN A 403 0.66 -11.31 -4.04
CA GLN A 403 -0.65 -10.71 -4.27
C GLN A 403 -0.63 -9.57 -5.28
N MET A 404 0.51 -8.90 -5.40
CA MET A 404 0.75 -7.82 -6.34
C MET A 404 2.07 -8.05 -7.06
N ALA A 405 2.07 -8.08 -8.38
CA ALA A 405 3.31 -8.26 -9.14
C ALA A 405 4.29 -7.13 -8.81
N ALA A 406 5.43 -7.47 -8.20
CA ALA A 406 6.39 -6.51 -7.65
C ALA A 406 6.93 -5.52 -8.69
N GLU A 407 7.06 -5.93 -9.95
CA GLU A 407 7.50 -5.07 -11.06
C GLU A 407 6.59 -3.86 -11.33
N THR A 408 5.36 -3.86 -10.82
CA THR A 408 4.45 -2.72 -10.98
C THR A 408 4.96 -1.47 -10.28
N SER A 409 5.68 -1.61 -9.16
CA SER A 409 6.24 -0.48 -8.42
C SER A 409 7.39 0.22 -9.14
N PRO A 410 8.44 -0.48 -9.63
CA PRO A 410 9.43 0.13 -10.51
C PRO A 410 8.83 0.77 -11.76
N LYS A 411 7.87 0.12 -12.41
CA LYS A 411 7.20 0.67 -13.62
C LYS A 411 6.44 1.96 -13.31
N TYR A 412 5.72 2.02 -12.19
CA TYR A 412 5.04 3.25 -11.76
C TYR A 412 6.05 4.35 -11.41
N TYR A 413 7.09 4.04 -10.63
CA TYR A 413 8.15 4.99 -10.30
C TYR A 413 8.78 5.61 -11.54
N GLU A 414 9.14 4.80 -12.55
CA GLU A 414 9.70 5.30 -13.81
C GLU A 414 8.68 6.12 -14.61
N SER A 415 7.39 5.75 -14.59
CA SER A 415 6.34 6.56 -15.24
C SER A 415 6.23 7.95 -14.62
N VAL A 416 6.32 8.05 -13.29
CA VAL A 416 6.34 9.34 -12.57
C VAL A 416 7.58 10.15 -12.92
N ARG A 417 8.78 9.55 -12.94
CA ARG A 417 10.01 10.22 -13.35
C ARG A 417 9.91 10.81 -14.75
N ASN A 418 9.38 10.03 -15.68
CA ASN A 418 9.22 10.45 -17.07
C ASN A 418 8.16 11.56 -17.24
N ASN A 419 7.06 11.51 -16.47
CA ASN A 419 5.99 12.49 -16.53
C ASN A 419 6.38 13.83 -15.89
N VAL A 420 6.94 13.79 -14.68
CA VAL A 420 7.37 15.00 -13.96
C VAL A 420 8.51 15.71 -14.69
N ALA A 421 9.40 14.94 -15.33
CA ALA A 421 10.52 15.42 -16.16
C ALA A 421 11.48 16.41 -15.45
N ASP A 422 11.45 16.46 -14.11
CA ASP A 422 12.38 17.15 -13.24
C ASP A 422 12.99 16.14 -12.27
N THR A 423 14.12 15.56 -12.66
CA THR A 423 14.81 14.51 -11.92
C THR A 423 15.12 14.92 -10.48
N LYS A 424 15.58 16.17 -10.28
CA LYS A 424 15.89 16.68 -8.93
C LYS A 424 14.64 16.81 -8.06
N LEU A 425 13.51 17.20 -8.66
CA LEU A 425 12.24 17.27 -7.93
C LEU A 425 11.79 15.87 -7.52
N VAL A 426 11.87 14.88 -8.42
CA VAL A 426 11.54 13.49 -8.10
C VAL A 426 12.48 12.94 -7.02
N GLU A 427 13.79 13.06 -7.18
CA GLU A 427 14.80 12.55 -6.23
C GLU A 427 14.62 13.10 -4.80
N ARG A 428 14.24 14.37 -4.64
CA ARG A 428 13.98 14.96 -3.31
C ARG A 428 12.58 14.69 -2.76
N SER A 429 11.68 14.06 -3.56
CA SER A 429 10.26 13.89 -3.21
C SER A 429 9.79 12.45 -3.25
N TYR A 430 10.49 11.54 -3.92
CA TYR A 430 10.06 10.15 -4.09
C TYR A 430 11.23 9.19 -3.92
N ARG A 431 11.04 8.20 -3.03
CA ARG A 431 11.93 7.05 -2.86
C ARG A 431 11.13 5.78 -3.02
N LEU A 432 11.66 4.86 -3.82
CA LEU A 432 11.16 3.48 -3.91
C LEU A 432 12.22 2.56 -3.32
N PHE A 433 11.82 1.69 -2.42
CA PHE A 433 12.65 0.63 -1.83
C PHE A 433 12.07 -0.72 -2.22
N MET A 434 12.80 -1.50 -3.02
CA MET A 434 12.44 -2.88 -3.26
C MET A 434 13.01 -3.74 -2.13
N VAL A 435 12.20 -4.65 -1.58
CA VAL A 435 12.56 -5.44 -0.39
C VAL A 435 12.78 -6.89 -0.79
N PRO A 436 14.03 -7.37 -0.84
CA PRO A 436 14.34 -8.75 -1.22
C PRO A 436 13.70 -9.76 -0.28
N GLY A 437 13.07 -10.79 -0.83
CA GLY A 437 12.46 -11.89 -0.09
C GLY A 437 11.24 -11.52 0.76
N MET A 438 10.81 -10.27 0.80
CA MET A 438 9.58 -9.87 1.49
C MET A 438 8.35 -10.21 0.65
N ARG A 439 7.34 -10.78 1.30
CA ARG A 439 6.01 -11.03 0.73
C ARG A 439 5.12 -9.79 0.87
N HIS A 440 3.86 -9.95 0.53
CA HIS A 440 2.88 -8.86 0.55
C HIS A 440 2.73 -8.24 1.95
N CYS A 441 3.12 -6.98 2.11
CA CYS A 441 3.10 -6.19 3.34
C CYS A 441 4.00 -6.68 4.49
N GLY A 442 4.73 -7.76 4.31
CA GLY A 442 5.62 -8.34 5.32
C GLY A 442 5.69 -9.87 5.25
N GLY A 443 6.50 -10.46 6.10
CA GLY A 443 6.80 -11.90 6.06
C GLY A 443 7.71 -12.26 4.90
N GLY A 444 7.88 -13.56 4.68
CA GLY A 444 8.78 -14.09 3.65
C GLY A 444 10.12 -14.52 4.20
N GLU A 445 11.08 -14.70 3.31
CA GLU A 445 12.39 -15.26 3.62
C GLU A 445 13.44 -14.17 3.91
N GLY A 446 13.18 -12.93 3.45
CA GLY A 446 14.06 -11.77 3.63
C GLY A 446 13.85 -10.99 4.93
N ALA A 447 14.55 -9.85 5.05
CA ALA A 447 14.35 -8.88 6.12
C ALA A 447 13.13 -7.99 5.77
N ASP A 448 12.06 -8.08 6.55
CA ASP A 448 10.75 -7.50 6.24
C ASP A 448 10.28 -6.44 7.25
N THR A 449 11.01 -6.28 8.35
CA THR A 449 10.62 -5.39 9.45
C THR A 449 11.52 -4.17 9.50
N PHE A 450 10.95 -2.97 9.29
CA PHE A 450 11.67 -1.69 9.31
C PHE A 450 10.75 -0.52 9.68
N ASP A 451 11.35 0.54 10.22
CA ASP A 451 10.63 1.75 10.66
C ASP A 451 10.37 2.71 9.48
N LYS A 452 9.38 2.37 8.67
CA LYS A 452 8.98 3.16 7.51
C LYS A 452 8.36 4.51 7.86
N VAL A 453 7.62 4.57 8.97
CA VAL A 453 6.97 5.82 9.41
C VAL A 453 7.99 6.75 10.03
N GLY A 454 8.91 6.25 10.88
CA GLY A 454 10.02 7.05 11.42
C GLY A 454 10.93 7.59 10.30
N ALA A 455 11.23 6.79 9.28
CA ALA A 455 11.99 7.25 8.12
C ALA A 455 11.26 8.37 7.34
N MET A 456 9.93 8.25 7.16
CA MET A 456 9.11 9.31 6.54
C MET A 456 9.06 10.55 7.43
N GLU A 457 8.83 10.39 8.73
CA GLU A 457 8.79 11.49 9.70
C GLU A 457 10.09 12.30 9.68
N GLU A 458 11.25 11.63 9.72
CA GLU A 458 12.55 12.28 9.61
C GLU A 458 12.72 12.99 8.26
N TRP A 459 12.32 12.35 7.16
CA TRP A 459 12.42 12.97 5.85
C TRP A 459 11.60 14.26 5.71
N VAL A 460 10.34 14.23 6.19
CA VAL A 460 9.48 15.43 6.16
C VAL A 460 10.00 16.54 7.07
N LYS A 461 10.64 16.18 8.20
CA LYS A 461 11.23 17.13 9.16
C LYS A 461 12.51 17.76 8.66
N SER A 462 13.46 16.94 8.19
CA SER A 462 14.79 17.39 7.80
C SER A 462 14.89 17.83 6.34
N GLY A 463 13.97 17.37 5.48
CA GLY A 463 14.04 17.51 4.03
C GLY A 463 15.02 16.55 3.35
N HIS A 464 15.77 15.73 4.11
CA HIS A 464 16.76 14.78 3.59
C HIS A 464 16.11 13.43 3.32
N ALA A 465 16.10 13.03 2.05
CA ALA A 465 15.57 11.73 1.66
C ALA A 465 16.43 10.60 2.24
N PRO A 466 15.82 9.49 2.71
CA PRO A 466 16.60 8.35 3.20
C PRO A 466 17.46 7.76 2.06
N GLU A 467 18.75 7.61 2.33
CA GLU A 467 19.71 6.99 1.40
C GLU A 467 19.75 5.47 1.54
N GLN A 468 19.31 4.96 2.68
CA GLN A 468 19.03 3.56 2.95
C GLN A 468 18.11 3.43 4.16
N ILE A 469 17.44 2.27 4.28
CA ILE A 469 16.68 1.88 5.48
C ILE A 469 17.18 0.50 5.89
N VAL A 470 17.53 0.31 7.15
CA VAL A 470 17.92 -1.02 7.64
C VAL A 470 16.67 -1.80 8.00
N ALA A 471 16.45 -2.91 7.30
CA ALA A 471 15.41 -3.88 7.61
C ALA A 471 15.96 -5.02 8.46
N SER A 472 15.08 -5.66 9.23
CA SER A 472 15.39 -6.78 10.10
C SER A 472 14.49 -7.98 9.78
N ARG A 473 15.03 -9.18 9.89
CA ARG A 473 14.28 -10.41 10.02
C ARG A 473 14.18 -10.77 11.50
N VAL A 474 12.94 -10.98 11.98
CA VAL A 474 12.69 -11.27 13.40
C VAL A 474 12.09 -12.67 13.53
N GLU A 475 12.78 -13.55 14.26
CA GLU A 475 12.32 -14.91 14.56
C GLU A 475 12.29 -15.13 16.08
N GLY A 476 11.14 -15.59 16.59
CA GLY A 476 10.98 -15.79 18.04
C GLY A 476 11.24 -14.54 18.89
N GLY A 477 10.97 -13.35 18.33
CA GLY A 477 11.21 -12.05 18.99
C GLY A 477 12.66 -11.59 18.98
N LYS A 478 13.55 -12.27 18.23
CA LYS A 478 14.97 -11.89 18.08
C LYS A 478 15.27 -11.51 16.64
N VAL A 479 16.09 -10.49 16.47
CA VAL A 479 16.65 -10.16 15.16
C VAL A 479 17.68 -11.23 14.80
N VAL A 480 17.46 -11.95 13.69
CA VAL A 480 18.35 -12.99 13.19
C VAL A 480 19.13 -12.54 11.96
N ARG A 481 18.63 -11.54 11.23
CA ARG A 481 19.28 -10.93 10.06
C ARG A 481 18.92 -9.46 10.00
N THR A 482 19.85 -8.64 9.53
CA THR A 482 19.61 -7.27 9.07
C THR A 482 20.06 -7.11 7.62
N HIS A 483 19.36 -6.28 6.85
CA HIS A 483 19.69 -6.02 5.44
C HIS A 483 19.41 -4.56 5.10
N PRO A 484 20.28 -3.86 4.32
CA PRO A 484 20.00 -2.50 3.92
C PRO A 484 19.05 -2.49 2.73
N LEU A 485 17.94 -1.79 2.84
CA LEU A 485 17.08 -1.46 1.71
C LEU A 485 17.66 -0.24 1.01
N CYS A 486 17.97 -0.37 -0.27
CA CYS A 486 18.54 0.68 -1.09
C CYS A 486 17.47 1.39 -1.93
N PRO A 487 17.57 2.71 -2.15
CA PRO A 487 16.63 3.42 -3.01
C PRO A 487 16.79 2.96 -4.47
N TYR A 488 15.71 2.48 -5.07
CA TYR A 488 15.70 2.03 -6.47
C TYR A 488 16.24 3.14 -7.42
N PRO A 489 17.11 2.82 -8.41
CA PRO A 489 17.47 1.48 -8.88
C PRO A 489 18.66 0.80 -8.19
N GLN A 490 19.15 1.33 -7.05
CA GLN A 490 20.24 0.72 -6.32
C GLN A 490 19.81 -0.61 -5.68
N THR A 491 20.79 -1.51 -5.49
CA THR A 491 20.66 -2.78 -4.79
C THR A 491 21.76 -2.89 -3.73
N ALA A 492 21.55 -3.74 -2.73
CA ALA A 492 22.55 -4.01 -1.71
C ALA A 492 23.64 -4.93 -2.28
N ALA A 493 24.88 -4.46 -2.28
CA ALA A 493 26.05 -5.23 -2.70
C ALA A 493 26.88 -5.62 -1.49
N TYR A 494 27.11 -6.91 -1.30
CA TYR A 494 27.97 -7.44 -0.25
C TYR A 494 29.43 -7.01 -0.42
N ASN A 495 30.06 -6.57 0.67
CA ASN A 495 31.44 -6.04 0.67
C ASN A 495 32.52 -7.14 0.63
N GLY A 496 32.11 -8.44 0.65
CA GLY A 496 33.02 -9.58 0.57
C GLY A 496 33.65 -10.01 1.89
N THR A 497 33.29 -9.36 3.01
CA THR A 497 33.82 -9.68 4.35
C THR A 497 32.72 -9.51 5.42
N GLY A 498 32.77 -10.31 6.49
CA GLY A 498 31.79 -10.31 7.57
C GLY A 498 30.61 -11.25 7.31
N SER A 499 29.58 -11.19 8.16
CA SER A 499 28.36 -11.99 8.02
C SER A 499 27.44 -11.37 6.96
N THR A 500 26.85 -12.19 6.13
CA THR A 500 25.75 -11.79 5.21
C THR A 500 24.43 -11.52 5.94
N ASP A 501 24.35 -11.80 7.23
CA ASP A 501 23.20 -11.46 8.08
C ASP A 501 23.34 -10.09 8.75
N ASP A 502 24.37 -9.31 8.43
CA ASP A 502 24.62 -7.99 9.01
C ASP A 502 24.65 -6.92 7.92
N ALA A 503 23.68 -5.99 7.99
CA ALA A 503 23.53 -4.89 7.04
C ALA A 503 24.79 -4.03 6.88
N SER A 504 25.64 -3.94 7.89
CA SER A 504 26.89 -3.15 7.86
C SER A 504 27.92 -3.68 6.87
N ASN A 505 27.78 -4.95 6.42
CA ASN A 505 28.64 -5.59 5.45
C ASN A 505 28.17 -5.43 3.99
N PHE A 506 27.18 -4.56 3.77
CA PHE A 506 26.66 -4.24 2.44
C PHE A 506 26.78 -2.74 2.15
N THR A 507 26.74 -2.41 0.88
CA THR A 507 26.73 -1.02 0.40
C THR A 507 25.74 -0.90 -0.75
N CYS A 508 24.92 0.17 -0.74
CA CYS A 508 24.03 0.46 -1.86
C CYS A 508 24.83 0.84 -3.10
N LYS A 509 24.62 0.15 -4.19
CA LYS A 509 25.28 0.38 -5.50
C LYS A 509 24.25 0.42 -6.61
N ASP A 510 24.58 1.14 -7.69
CA ASP A 510 23.73 1.18 -8.86
C ASP A 510 23.52 -0.24 -9.39
N GLY A 511 22.26 -0.66 -9.41
CA GLY A 511 21.79 -1.91 -9.96
C GLY A 511 21.40 -1.74 -11.44
N SER A 512 21.18 -2.86 -12.16
CA SER A 512 20.53 -2.78 -13.46
C SER A 512 19.07 -2.38 -13.28
N THR A 513 18.66 -1.26 -13.92
CA THR A 513 17.26 -0.85 -13.96
C THR A 513 16.41 -1.90 -14.70
N VAL A 514 15.15 -2.10 -14.29
CA VAL A 514 14.16 -2.84 -15.09
C VAL A 514 14.01 -2.11 -16.42
N SER A 515 14.67 -2.60 -17.46
CA SER A 515 14.59 -2.00 -18.80
C SER A 515 13.14 -2.08 -19.29
N SER A 516 12.53 -0.95 -19.59
CA SER A 516 11.25 -0.87 -20.30
C SER A 516 11.29 -1.51 -21.70
N SER A 517 12.49 -1.88 -22.18
CA SER A 517 12.74 -2.51 -23.46
C SER A 517 12.85 -4.05 -23.42
N ALA A 518 12.75 -4.70 -22.26
CA ALA A 518 12.81 -6.17 -22.16
C ALA A 518 11.51 -6.86 -22.62
N VAL A 519 10.55 -6.13 -23.18
CA VAL A 519 9.49 -6.68 -24.04
C VAL A 519 10.03 -6.83 -25.46
N ARG A 520 11.21 -7.42 -25.62
CA ARG A 520 11.62 -7.93 -26.94
C ARG A 520 11.08 -9.32 -27.09
N SER A 521 10.21 -9.46 -28.09
CA SER A 521 9.75 -10.70 -28.69
C SER A 521 10.84 -11.78 -28.64
N ARG A 522 10.65 -12.81 -27.84
CA ARG A 522 11.24 -14.11 -28.10
C ARG A 522 10.28 -14.87 -29.00
N THR A 523 10.29 -14.55 -30.29
CA THR A 523 9.97 -15.50 -31.33
C THR A 523 11.27 -16.25 -31.63
N ASN A 524 11.32 -17.52 -31.24
CA ASN A 524 11.75 -18.65 -32.03
C ASN A 524 11.28 -19.92 -31.33
#